data_40b241448e1fc1997ed411cdf9d34f13
#
_entry.id   40b241448e1fc1997ed411cdf9d34f13
#
_cell.length_a   1.000
_cell.length_b   1.000
_cell.length_c   1.000
_cell.angle_alpha   90.00
_cell.angle_beta   90.00
_cell.angle_gamma   90.00
#
_symmetry.space_group_name_H-M   'P 1'
#
loop_
_entity.id
_entity.type
_entity.pdbx_description
1 polymer ?
#
loop_
_entity_poly.entity_id
_entity_poly.type
_entity_poly.pdbx_seq_one_letter_code
_entity_poly.pdbx_strand_id
1 'polypeptide(L)'
;MHCAAKIIVPESVDEPLTYYDNNVGKTVALLKGMERNGVHRILFSSSASIYATDEEFKVTEQSALDPGSPYATTKFMVEFILRDAAHASDLKALSLRYFNPIGSDPKLRTGQQIEHPTHVLGKMIDAWMEDSTFTVTGVEWPTRDGSGIRDFIHVWDLARAHVAALEHLDEVTTEDPYQVFNIGTGNGVTVKELVKAFEEGTGKPLDVVYGPPRPGDVAGAYTVSSRAKDLLGWSAELTPADGIRDAIAWLPERKKILGY
;
A
#
# COMPACT_ATOMS: atom_id res chain seq x y z
N MET A 1 -10.35 8.97 -9.48
CA MET A 1 -9.40 8.31 -8.56
C MET A 1 -8.28 9.28 -8.21
N HIS A 2 -7.92 9.36 -6.93
CA HIS A 2 -6.84 10.21 -6.42
C HIS A 2 -5.74 9.34 -5.80
N CYS A 3 -4.70 9.05 -6.59
CA CYS A 3 -3.55 8.24 -6.20
C CYS A 3 -2.27 9.09 -6.03
N ALA A 4 -2.34 10.38 -6.34
CA ALA A 4 -1.16 11.26 -6.32
C ALA A 4 -0.78 11.64 -4.88
N ALA A 5 0.41 11.22 -4.45
CA ALA A 5 0.97 11.55 -3.14
C ALA A 5 2.49 11.35 -3.12
N LYS A 6 3.18 12.00 -2.20
CA LYS A 6 4.52 11.57 -1.74
C LYS A 6 4.33 10.37 -0.80
N ILE A 7 5.17 9.33 -0.91
CA ILE A 7 4.91 8.02 -0.28
C ILE A 7 6.09 7.44 0.51
N ILE A 8 7.24 8.10 0.56
CA ILE A 8 8.45 7.57 1.19
C ILE A 8 8.45 7.90 2.68
N VAL A 9 8.23 6.89 3.52
CA VAL A 9 8.08 7.08 4.99
C VAL A 9 9.31 7.75 5.62
N PRO A 10 10.57 7.31 5.42
CA PRO A 10 11.73 8.01 5.97
C PRO A 10 11.82 9.47 5.51
N GLU A 11 11.64 9.76 4.22
CA GLU A 11 11.63 11.14 3.70
C GLU A 11 10.56 12.00 4.40
N SER A 12 9.42 11.41 4.75
CA SER A 12 8.37 12.15 5.46
C SER A 12 8.78 12.58 6.87
N VAL A 13 9.67 11.83 7.52
CA VAL A 13 10.22 12.18 8.83
C VAL A 13 11.20 13.34 8.71
N ASP A 14 12.02 13.33 7.67
CA ASP A 14 13.02 14.38 7.41
C ASP A 14 12.38 15.66 6.88
N GLU A 15 11.32 15.55 6.05
CA GLU A 15 10.66 16.69 5.39
C GLU A 15 9.13 16.73 5.64
N PRO A 16 8.66 16.78 6.89
CA PRO A 16 7.23 16.62 7.18
C PRO A 16 6.35 17.70 6.54
N LEU A 17 6.79 18.96 6.51
CA LEU A 17 6.01 20.05 5.92
C LEU A 17 5.80 19.89 4.42
N THR A 18 6.79 19.34 3.71
CA THR A 18 6.68 19.00 2.28
C THR A 18 5.60 17.95 2.05
N TYR A 19 5.48 16.97 2.95
CA TYR A 19 4.42 15.94 2.90
C TYR A 19 3.04 16.52 3.19
N TYR A 20 2.91 17.37 4.21
CA TYR A 20 1.63 18.01 4.53
C TYR A 20 1.16 18.94 3.40
N ASP A 21 2.04 19.77 2.85
CA ASP A 21 1.69 20.62 1.71
C ASP A 21 1.25 19.78 0.49
N ASN A 22 2.05 18.76 0.13
CA ASN A 22 1.76 17.95 -1.05
C ASN A 22 0.53 17.05 -0.88
N ASN A 23 0.45 16.28 0.22
CA ASN A 23 -0.58 15.25 0.37
C ASN A 23 -1.90 15.82 0.89
N VAL A 24 -1.85 16.81 1.78
CA VAL A 24 -3.05 17.40 2.38
C VAL A 24 -3.43 18.69 1.66
N GLY A 25 -2.51 19.65 1.56
CA GLY A 25 -2.79 20.95 0.96
C GLY A 25 -3.29 20.86 -0.46
N LYS A 26 -2.61 20.08 -1.32
CA LYS A 26 -3.03 19.89 -2.72
C LYS A 26 -4.31 19.05 -2.85
N THR A 27 -4.57 18.12 -1.93
CA THR A 27 -5.85 17.38 -1.90
C THR A 27 -7.01 18.33 -1.57
N VAL A 28 -6.85 19.25 -0.61
CA VAL A 28 -7.87 20.28 -0.34
C VAL A 28 -8.12 21.16 -1.58
N ALA A 29 -7.06 21.55 -2.28
CA ALA A 29 -7.18 22.31 -3.53
C ALA A 29 -7.92 21.52 -4.63
N LEU A 30 -7.64 20.20 -4.75
CA LEU A 30 -8.35 19.30 -5.64
C LEU A 30 -9.84 19.24 -5.31
N LEU A 31 -10.20 19.04 -4.04
CA LEU A 31 -11.61 18.97 -3.60
C LEU A 31 -12.38 20.26 -3.90
N LYS A 32 -11.76 21.42 -3.63
CA LYS A 32 -12.34 22.72 -4.03
C LYS A 32 -12.51 22.85 -5.56
N GLY A 33 -11.59 22.27 -6.33
CA GLY A 33 -11.68 22.21 -7.78
C GLY A 33 -12.83 21.31 -8.24
N MET A 34 -13.01 20.15 -7.59
CA MET A 34 -14.11 19.21 -7.86
C MET A 34 -15.47 19.86 -7.58
N GLU A 35 -15.62 20.49 -6.42
CA GLU A 35 -16.85 21.21 -6.03
C GLU A 35 -17.23 22.27 -7.07
N ARG A 36 -16.29 23.16 -7.45
CA ARG A 36 -16.53 24.20 -8.48
C ARG A 36 -16.92 23.66 -9.85
N ASN A 37 -16.56 22.42 -10.16
CA ASN A 37 -16.85 21.80 -11.46
C ASN A 37 -17.94 20.73 -11.39
N GLY A 38 -18.68 20.61 -10.28
CA GLY A 38 -19.76 19.65 -10.13
C GLY A 38 -19.29 18.18 -10.18
N VAL A 39 -18.07 17.88 -9.70
CA VAL A 39 -17.55 16.52 -9.61
C VAL A 39 -17.81 15.99 -8.20
N HIS A 40 -18.72 15.05 -8.06
CA HIS A 40 -19.26 14.59 -6.78
C HIS A 40 -18.82 13.17 -6.39
N ARG A 41 -17.80 12.60 -7.04
CA ARG A 41 -17.31 11.25 -6.70
C ARG A 41 -15.81 11.24 -6.60
N ILE A 42 -15.27 10.68 -5.50
CA ILE A 42 -13.84 10.49 -5.31
C ILE A 42 -13.55 9.12 -4.73
N LEU A 43 -12.55 8.46 -5.31
CA LEU A 43 -11.91 7.28 -4.74
C LEU A 43 -10.48 7.67 -4.36
N PHE A 44 -10.15 7.53 -3.09
CA PHE A 44 -8.87 7.94 -2.52
C PHE A 44 -8.00 6.72 -2.19
N SER A 45 -6.77 6.74 -2.69
CA SER A 45 -5.72 5.80 -2.31
C SER A 45 -5.15 6.17 -0.93
N SER A 46 -5.75 5.59 0.12
CA SER A 46 -5.29 5.71 1.50
C SER A 46 -4.18 4.69 1.81
N SER A 47 -3.97 4.32 3.04
CA SER A 47 -2.90 3.41 3.45
C SER A 47 -3.24 2.69 4.75
N ALA A 48 -2.84 1.43 4.87
CA ALA A 48 -2.89 0.68 6.13
C ALA A 48 -1.88 1.19 7.18
N SER A 49 -0.93 2.05 6.80
CA SER A 49 0.04 2.65 7.74
C SER A 49 -0.59 3.58 8.80
N ILE A 50 -1.88 3.87 8.67
CA ILE A 50 -2.61 4.70 9.65
C ILE A 50 -3.10 3.91 10.86
N TYR A 51 -3.05 2.56 10.82
CA TYR A 51 -3.49 1.73 11.94
C TYR A 51 -2.50 1.76 13.11
N ALA A 52 -3.04 1.74 14.33
CA ALA A 52 -2.27 1.41 15.51
C ALA A 52 -1.71 -0.02 15.41
N THR A 53 -0.58 -0.26 16.06
CA THR A 53 -0.03 -1.61 16.17
C THR A 53 -0.94 -2.46 17.05
N ASP A 54 -1.36 -3.61 16.54
CA ASP A 54 -2.13 -4.61 17.26
C ASP A 54 -1.24 -5.78 17.69
N GLU A 55 -1.51 -6.40 18.83
CA GLU A 55 -0.71 -7.52 19.36
C GLU A 55 -0.74 -8.76 18.46
N GLU A 56 -1.86 -8.98 17.75
CA GLU A 56 -2.02 -10.07 16.77
C GLU A 56 -1.69 -9.65 15.34
N PHE A 57 -1.33 -8.37 15.12
CA PHE A 57 -1.07 -7.78 13.80
C PHE A 57 -2.26 -7.78 12.84
N LYS A 58 -3.48 -7.99 13.37
CA LYS A 58 -4.72 -8.11 12.62
C LYS A 58 -5.51 -6.81 12.71
N VAL A 59 -5.94 -6.30 11.57
CA VAL A 59 -6.73 -5.06 11.52
C VAL A 59 -7.98 -5.22 10.64
N THR A 60 -9.02 -4.51 11.04
CA THR A 60 -10.22 -4.25 10.26
C THR A 60 -10.40 -2.75 10.11
N GLU A 61 -11.40 -2.30 9.36
CA GLU A 61 -11.71 -0.86 9.23
C GLU A 61 -12.08 -0.19 10.55
N GLN A 62 -12.49 -0.96 11.56
CA GLN A 62 -12.85 -0.51 12.91
C GLN A 62 -11.67 -0.51 13.89
N SER A 63 -10.52 -1.03 13.50
CA SER A 63 -9.31 -1.03 14.33
C SER A 63 -8.85 0.38 14.65
N ALA A 64 -8.21 0.54 15.80
CA ALA A 64 -7.69 1.83 16.24
C ALA A 64 -6.71 2.43 15.24
N LEU A 65 -6.72 3.76 15.12
CA LEU A 65 -5.84 4.51 14.23
C LEU A 65 -4.83 5.28 15.06
N ASP A 66 -3.54 5.08 14.76
CA ASP A 66 -2.42 5.79 15.38
C ASP A 66 -1.27 5.91 14.35
N PRO A 67 -1.33 6.92 13.47
CA PRO A 67 -0.35 7.08 12.40
C PRO A 67 1.04 7.43 12.95
N GLY A 68 1.97 6.47 12.87
CA GLY A 68 3.32 6.56 13.43
C GLY A 68 4.33 7.36 12.58
N SER A 69 3.90 8.02 11.50
CA SER A 69 4.79 8.83 10.65
C SER A 69 4.04 10.00 10.00
N PRO A 70 4.74 11.08 9.59
CA PRO A 70 4.11 12.18 8.86
C PRO A 70 3.39 11.74 7.59
N TYR A 71 3.94 10.77 6.83
CA TYR A 71 3.24 10.17 5.70
C TYR A 71 1.90 9.56 6.13
N ALA A 72 1.89 8.69 7.13
CA ALA A 72 0.67 8.06 7.64
C ALA A 72 -0.33 9.11 8.15
N THR A 73 0.15 10.13 8.87
CA THR A 73 -0.67 11.23 9.34
C THR A 73 -1.32 11.98 8.18
N THR A 74 -0.61 12.22 7.06
CA THR A 74 -1.22 12.88 5.89
C THR A 74 -2.34 12.05 5.28
N LYS A 75 -2.21 10.72 5.22
CA LYS A 75 -3.28 9.83 4.74
C LYS A 75 -4.49 9.86 5.66
N PHE A 76 -4.27 9.78 6.96
CA PHE A 76 -5.29 9.90 7.99
C PHE A 76 -6.03 11.23 7.93
N MET A 77 -5.32 12.37 7.83
CA MET A 77 -5.94 13.69 7.68
C MET A 77 -6.82 13.81 6.44
N VAL A 78 -6.38 13.25 5.31
CA VAL A 78 -7.19 13.27 4.07
C VAL A 78 -8.47 12.46 4.24
N GLU A 79 -8.44 11.32 4.93
CA GLU A 79 -9.66 10.56 5.23
C GLU A 79 -10.66 11.38 6.05
N PHE A 80 -10.20 12.12 7.08
CA PHE A 80 -11.06 13.03 7.85
C PHE A 80 -11.65 14.13 6.97
N ILE A 81 -10.83 14.76 6.13
CA ILE A 81 -11.27 15.82 5.21
C ILE A 81 -12.33 15.29 4.25
N LEU A 82 -12.12 14.09 3.69
CA LEU A 82 -13.08 13.47 2.78
C LEU A 82 -14.39 13.13 3.48
N ARG A 83 -14.34 12.57 4.68
CA ARG A 83 -15.51 12.27 5.50
C ARG A 83 -16.32 13.53 5.79
N ASP A 84 -15.66 14.57 6.29
CA ASP A 84 -16.32 15.82 6.66
C ASP A 84 -16.89 16.52 5.42
N ALA A 85 -16.18 16.53 4.29
CA ALA A 85 -16.66 17.09 3.04
C ALA A 85 -17.86 16.30 2.47
N ALA A 86 -17.83 14.97 2.55
CA ALA A 86 -18.94 14.12 2.09
C ALA A 86 -20.21 14.34 2.89
N HIS A 87 -20.11 14.49 4.23
CA HIS A 87 -21.27 14.77 5.08
C HIS A 87 -21.81 16.20 4.95
N ALA A 88 -21.00 17.15 4.46
CA ALA A 88 -21.39 18.55 4.29
C ALA A 88 -21.89 18.89 2.88
N SER A 89 -21.81 17.97 1.91
CA SER A 89 -22.13 18.23 0.51
C SER A 89 -22.66 16.98 -0.20
N ASP A 90 -22.86 17.06 -1.52
CA ASP A 90 -23.26 15.91 -2.36
C ASP A 90 -22.07 15.01 -2.74
N LEU A 91 -20.91 15.19 -2.12
CA LEU A 91 -19.70 14.39 -2.39
C LEU A 91 -19.89 12.96 -1.86
N LYS A 92 -19.63 11.99 -2.72
CA LYS A 92 -19.50 10.57 -2.36
C LYS A 92 -18.03 10.18 -2.40
N ALA A 93 -17.51 9.63 -1.30
CA ALA A 93 -16.10 9.36 -1.17
C ALA A 93 -15.82 7.96 -0.65
N LEU A 94 -14.87 7.26 -1.28
CA LEU A 94 -14.33 6.00 -0.80
C LEU A 94 -12.83 6.14 -0.50
N SER A 95 -12.38 5.59 0.62
CA SER A 95 -10.96 5.44 0.94
C SER A 95 -10.57 3.99 0.91
N LEU A 96 -9.56 3.64 0.12
CA LEU A 96 -8.97 2.31 0.10
C LEU A 96 -7.69 2.29 0.93
N ARG A 97 -7.72 1.62 2.08
CA ARG A 97 -6.56 1.37 2.94
C ARG A 97 -5.86 0.11 2.47
N TYR A 98 -4.95 0.24 1.51
CA TYR A 98 -4.20 -0.92 1.04
C TYR A 98 -2.87 -1.07 1.77
N PHE A 99 -2.38 -2.31 1.76
CA PHE A 99 -1.17 -2.71 2.46
C PHE A 99 0.06 -2.58 1.55
N ASN A 100 0.84 -3.64 1.38
CA ASN A 100 2.12 -3.56 0.68
C ASN A 100 2.01 -4.09 -0.75
N PRO A 101 1.81 -3.22 -1.77
CA PRO A 101 1.72 -3.70 -3.15
C PRO A 101 3.07 -4.19 -3.65
N ILE A 102 3.03 -5.35 -4.33
CA ILE A 102 4.17 -5.99 -5.00
C ILE A 102 3.76 -6.43 -6.41
N GLY A 103 4.74 -6.74 -7.24
CA GLY A 103 4.49 -7.25 -8.59
C GLY A 103 4.42 -6.17 -9.66
N SER A 104 3.95 -6.58 -10.82
CA SER A 104 3.75 -5.75 -12.01
C SER A 104 2.48 -6.19 -12.74
N ASP A 105 2.06 -5.47 -13.77
CA ASP A 105 0.99 -5.93 -14.65
C ASP A 105 1.36 -7.31 -15.24
N PRO A 106 0.53 -8.35 -15.07
CA PRO A 106 0.80 -9.68 -15.63
C PRO A 106 0.96 -9.70 -17.16
N LYS A 107 0.49 -8.64 -17.84
CA LYS A 107 0.68 -8.44 -19.29
C LYS A 107 1.91 -7.57 -19.60
N LEU A 108 2.71 -7.22 -18.61
CA LEU A 108 3.95 -6.44 -18.72
C LEU A 108 3.78 -5.10 -19.45
N ARG A 109 2.61 -4.46 -19.36
CA ARG A 109 2.35 -3.11 -19.92
C ARG A 109 2.89 -2.00 -19.04
N THR A 110 2.99 -2.25 -17.73
CA THR A 110 3.52 -1.34 -16.71
C THR A 110 3.97 -2.11 -15.48
N GLY A 111 4.81 -1.48 -14.66
CA GLY A 111 5.29 -2.02 -13.40
C GLY A 111 6.06 -0.97 -12.64
N GLN A 112 6.96 -1.37 -11.75
CA GLN A 112 7.81 -0.46 -10.99
C GLN A 112 8.70 0.36 -11.93
N GLN A 113 8.53 1.70 -11.89
CA GLN A 113 9.26 2.62 -12.78
C GLN A 113 10.52 3.20 -12.12
N ILE A 114 10.59 3.21 -10.78
CA ILE A 114 11.77 3.73 -10.07
C ILE A 114 12.92 2.73 -10.24
N GLU A 115 14.08 3.23 -10.66
CA GLU A 115 15.28 2.41 -10.92
C GLU A 115 15.74 1.67 -9.66
N HIS A 116 15.86 2.39 -8.54
CA HIS A 116 16.23 1.82 -7.24
C HIS A 116 15.07 2.00 -6.23
N PRO A 117 14.11 1.07 -6.21
CA PRO A 117 12.94 1.17 -5.33
C PRO A 117 13.32 1.02 -3.86
N THR A 118 12.61 1.71 -2.99
CA THR A 118 12.87 1.68 -1.54
C THR A 118 12.07 0.62 -0.77
N HIS A 119 11.06 0.01 -1.43
CA HIS A 119 10.25 -1.05 -0.80
C HIS A 119 10.96 -2.41 -0.81
N VAL A 120 10.52 -3.32 0.06
CA VAL A 120 11.21 -4.58 0.36
C VAL A 120 11.49 -5.45 -0.88
N LEU A 121 10.48 -5.71 -1.75
CA LEU A 121 10.68 -6.52 -2.95
C LEU A 121 11.66 -5.85 -3.94
N GLY A 122 11.58 -4.53 -4.11
CA GLY A 122 12.52 -3.81 -4.96
C GLY A 122 13.95 -3.92 -4.46
N LYS A 123 14.17 -3.81 -3.14
CA LYS A 123 15.49 -4.02 -2.53
C LYS A 123 16.02 -5.44 -2.66
N MET A 124 15.14 -6.45 -2.58
CA MET A 124 15.52 -7.84 -2.87
C MET A 124 15.95 -8.02 -4.32
N ILE A 125 15.21 -7.42 -5.27
CA ILE A 125 15.54 -7.47 -6.70
C ILE A 125 16.87 -6.78 -6.98
N ASP A 126 17.11 -5.58 -6.44
CA ASP A 126 18.39 -4.88 -6.58
C ASP A 126 19.54 -5.75 -6.07
N ALA A 127 19.44 -6.29 -4.84
CA ALA A 127 20.45 -7.14 -4.26
C ALA A 127 20.71 -8.41 -5.09
N TRP A 128 19.65 -9.04 -5.59
CA TRP A 128 19.73 -10.23 -6.44
C TRP A 128 20.40 -9.96 -7.79
N MET A 129 20.11 -8.80 -8.41
CA MET A 129 20.70 -8.42 -9.70
C MET A 129 22.16 -8.03 -9.59
N GLU A 130 22.54 -7.39 -8.49
CA GLU A 130 23.89 -6.85 -8.23
C GLU A 130 24.81 -7.84 -7.52
N ASP A 131 24.34 -9.04 -7.19
CA ASP A 131 25.04 -10.01 -6.31
C ASP A 131 25.50 -9.35 -4.99
N SER A 132 24.65 -8.46 -4.46
CA SER A 132 24.91 -7.73 -3.22
C SER A 132 24.05 -8.23 -2.07
N THR A 133 24.30 -7.74 -0.86
CA THR A 133 23.64 -8.18 0.36
C THR A 133 22.28 -7.49 0.53
N PHE A 134 21.22 -8.27 0.82
CA PHE A 134 19.95 -7.78 1.28
C PHE A 134 19.86 -7.71 2.81
N THR A 135 19.49 -6.56 3.37
CA THR A 135 19.35 -6.39 4.81
C THR A 135 17.89 -6.52 5.25
N VAL A 136 17.61 -7.53 6.09
CA VAL A 136 16.33 -7.63 6.83
C VAL A 136 16.44 -6.76 8.07
N THR A 137 15.67 -5.67 8.12
CA THR A 137 15.68 -4.72 9.25
C THR A 137 14.61 -5.09 10.28
N GLY A 138 14.98 -5.09 11.56
CA GLY A 138 14.10 -5.44 12.68
C GLY A 138 13.81 -6.94 12.72
N VAL A 139 14.57 -7.65 13.57
CA VAL A 139 14.48 -9.12 13.69
C VAL A 139 14.13 -9.57 15.10
N GLU A 140 13.70 -8.64 15.95
CA GLU A 140 13.28 -8.87 17.34
C GLU A 140 11.81 -8.45 17.57
N TRP A 141 11.00 -8.36 16.49
CA TRP A 141 9.58 -8.10 16.62
C TRP A 141 8.86 -9.31 17.22
N PRO A 142 7.74 -9.14 17.95
CA PRO A 142 6.98 -10.26 18.53
C PRO A 142 6.17 -11.03 17.47
N THR A 143 6.72 -11.20 16.28
CA THR A 143 6.17 -12.00 15.18
C THR A 143 6.68 -13.44 15.27
N ARG A 144 6.12 -14.35 14.47
CA ARG A 144 6.46 -15.80 14.52
C ARG A 144 7.90 -16.14 14.20
N ASP A 145 8.67 -15.23 13.54
CA ASP A 145 10.08 -15.42 13.21
C ASP A 145 10.98 -14.23 13.56
N GLY A 146 10.40 -13.25 14.26
CA GLY A 146 11.08 -12.04 14.69
C GLY A 146 11.16 -10.94 13.65
N SER A 147 10.95 -11.21 12.35
CA SER A 147 10.95 -10.18 11.31
C SER A 147 9.60 -9.49 11.15
N GLY A 148 9.57 -8.32 10.55
CA GLY A 148 8.32 -7.59 10.34
C GLY A 148 7.31 -8.37 9.51
N ILE A 149 6.02 -8.24 9.83
CA ILE A 149 4.90 -8.90 9.14
C ILE A 149 4.12 -7.89 8.29
N ARG A 150 3.73 -8.28 7.08
CA ARG A 150 3.00 -7.42 6.14
C ARG A 150 1.98 -8.23 5.37
N ASP A 151 0.95 -7.55 4.86
CA ASP A 151 0.05 -8.09 3.86
C ASP A 151 0.57 -7.67 2.47
N PHE A 152 1.19 -8.61 1.77
CA PHE A 152 1.72 -8.36 0.43
C PHE A 152 0.65 -8.65 -0.61
N ILE A 153 0.08 -7.59 -1.17
CA ILE A 153 -0.94 -7.67 -2.20
C ILE A 153 -0.33 -7.48 -3.59
N HIS A 154 -0.76 -8.28 -4.56
CA HIS A 154 -0.36 -8.08 -5.94
C HIS A 154 -0.94 -6.77 -6.49
N VAL A 155 -0.10 -5.96 -7.17
CA VAL A 155 -0.53 -4.65 -7.72
C VAL A 155 -1.69 -4.78 -8.71
N TRP A 156 -1.81 -5.91 -9.40
CA TRP A 156 -2.94 -6.18 -10.29
C TRP A 156 -4.25 -6.38 -9.53
N ASP A 157 -4.23 -7.11 -8.41
CA ASP A 157 -5.39 -7.24 -7.53
C ASP A 157 -5.78 -5.90 -6.90
N LEU A 158 -4.80 -5.08 -6.53
CA LEU A 158 -5.04 -3.73 -6.06
C LEU A 158 -5.71 -2.87 -7.14
N ALA A 159 -5.28 -2.97 -8.41
CA ALA A 159 -5.93 -2.27 -9.52
C ALA A 159 -7.38 -2.74 -9.72
N ARG A 160 -7.64 -4.05 -9.63
CA ARG A 160 -8.99 -4.62 -9.67
C ARG A 160 -9.87 -4.11 -8.51
N ALA A 161 -9.30 -3.97 -7.31
CA ALA A 161 -10.01 -3.39 -6.17
C ALA A 161 -10.44 -1.93 -6.44
N HIS A 162 -9.60 -1.14 -7.09
CA HIS A 162 -9.96 0.22 -7.48
C HIS A 162 -11.11 0.26 -8.49
N VAL A 163 -11.13 -0.68 -9.45
CA VAL A 163 -12.23 -0.79 -10.42
C VAL A 163 -13.52 -1.20 -9.71
N ALA A 164 -13.49 -2.26 -8.90
CA ALA A 164 -14.65 -2.72 -8.15
C ALA A 164 -15.20 -1.61 -7.22
N ALA A 165 -14.32 -0.86 -6.54
CA ALA A 165 -14.73 0.25 -5.70
C ALA A 165 -15.41 1.38 -6.50
N LEU A 166 -14.98 1.64 -7.74
CA LEU A 166 -15.64 2.63 -8.61
C LEU A 166 -17.00 2.15 -9.11
N GLU A 167 -17.12 0.89 -9.48
CA GLU A 167 -18.37 0.29 -9.98
C GLU A 167 -19.45 0.27 -8.90
N HIS A 168 -19.08 0.04 -7.64
CA HIS A 168 -20.00 -0.02 -6.49
C HIS A 168 -20.09 1.29 -5.69
N LEU A 169 -19.42 2.36 -6.10
CA LEU A 169 -19.31 3.61 -5.32
C LEU A 169 -20.67 4.16 -4.92
N ASP A 170 -21.60 4.29 -5.88
CA ASP A 170 -22.92 4.85 -5.60
C ASP A 170 -23.76 3.98 -4.67
N GLU A 171 -23.62 2.66 -4.80
CA GLU A 171 -24.34 1.67 -3.98
C GLU A 171 -23.88 1.72 -2.53
N VAL A 172 -22.57 1.61 -2.30
CA VAL A 172 -22.03 1.55 -0.94
C VAL A 172 -22.07 2.88 -0.20
N THR A 173 -22.29 3.98 -0.91
CA THR A 173 -22.44 5.34 -0.32
C THR A 173 -23.88 5.80 -0.20
N THR A 174 -24.86 4.91 -0.29
CA THR A 174 -26.29 5.27 -0.23
C THR A 174 -26.70 5.74 1.17
N GLU A 175 -26.27 5.05 2.21
CA GLU A 175 -26.62 5.36 3.61
C GLU A 175 -25.64 6.34 4.24
N ASP A 176 -24.34 6.15 3.98
CA ASP A 176 -23.25 6.99 4.47
C ASP A 176 -22.38 7.41 3.27
N PRO A 177 -22.28 8.73 2.95
CA PRO A 177 -21.58 9.22 1.78
C PRO A 177 -20.06 9.00 1.84
N TYR A 178 -19.51 8.56 2.98
CA TYR A 178 -18.11 8.23 3.16
C TYR A 178 -17.92 6.79 3.59
N GLN A 179 -17.16 6.00 2.84
CA GLN A 179 -16.88 4.61 3.17
C GLN A 179 -15.39 4.29 3.10
N VAL A 180 -14.97 3.32 3.90
CA VAL A 180 -13.58 2.84 3.97
C VAL A 180 -13.53 1.34 3.73
N PHE A 181 -12.51 0.90 2.99
CA PHE A 181 -12.26 -0.51 2.72
C PHE A 181 -10.78 -0.85 2.91
N ASN A 182 -10.50 -1.93 3.63
CA ASN A 182 -9.18 -2.55 3.66
C ASN A 182 -8.98 -3.39 2.41
N ILE A 183 -7.86 -3.18 1.73
CA ILE A 183 -7.51 -3.89 0.50
C ILE A 183 -6.19 -4.64 0.73
N GLY A 184 -6.31 -5.92 1.00
CA GLY A 184 -5.22 -6.85 1.28
C GLY A 184 -5.61 -8.28 0.95
N THR A 185 -4.70 -9.21 1.16
CA THR A 185 -4.92 -10.64 0.89
C THR A 185 -5.56 -11.38 2.09
N GLY A 186 -5.49 -10.77 3.28
CA GLY A 186 -5.86 -11.43 4.53
C GLY A 186 -4.77 -12.34 5.10
N ASN A 187 -3.60 -12.38 4.47
CA ASN A 187 -2.49 -13.24 4.86
C ASN A 187 -1.28 -12.39 5.30
N GLY A 188 -0.96 -12.46 6.58
CA GLY A 188 0.25 -11.85 7.10
C GLY A 188 1.47 -12.67 6.71
N VAL A 189 2.37 -12.11 5.92
CA VAL A 189 3.65 -12.71 5.48
C VAL A 189 4.79 -11.96 6.13
N THR A 190 5.72 -12.67 6.76
CA THR A 190 6.91 -12.05 7.35
C THR A 190 7.95 -11.72 6.28
N VAL A 191 8.89 -10.82 6.59
CA VAL A 191 9.96 -10.49 5.64
C VAL A 191 10.84 -11.71 5.35
N LYS A 192 11.11 -12.58 6.35
CA LYS A 192 11.87 -13.82 6.13
C LYS A 192 11.12 -14.82 5.25
N GLU A 193 9.80 -14.92 5.39
CA GLU A 193 8.97 -15.74 4.49
C GLU A 193 8.95 -15.19 3.06
N LEU A 194 8.94 -13.86 2.90
CA LEU A 194 9.05 -13.24 1.57
C LEU A 194 10.42 -13.51 0.94
N VAL A 195 11.51 -13.46 1.71
CA VAL A 195 12.87 -13.86 1.24
C VAL A 195 12.85 -15.30 0.74
N LYS A 196 12.29 -16.22 1.53
CA LYS A 196 12.19 -17.63 1.11
C LYS A 196 11.39 -17.79 -0.18
N ALA A 197 10.24 -17.13 -0.29
CA ALA A 197 9.43 -17.16 -1.52
C ALA A 197 10.20 -16.56 -2.73
N PHE A 198 11.02 -15.55 -2.50
CA PHE A 198 11.87 -14.94 -3.53
C PHE A 198 12.95 -15.92 -4.01
N GLU A 199 13.65 -16.60 -3.09
CA GLU A 199 14.66 -17.61 -3.41
C GLU A 199 14.08 -18.81 -4.17
N GLU A 200 12.91 -19.28 -3.73
CA GLU A 200 12.18 -20.36 -4.41
C GLU A 200 11.74 -19.95 -5.83
N GLY A 201 11.26 -18.70 -5.98
CA GLY A 201 10.80 -18.18 -7.27
C GLY A 201 11.93 -17.88 -8.26
N THR A 202 13.11 -17.47 -7.76
CA THR A 202 14.28 -17.15 -8.60
C THR A 202 15.21 -18.34 -8.83
N GLY A 203 15.12 -19.37 -7.99
CA GLY A 203 16.05 -20.50 -7.96
C GLY A 203 17.47 -20.14 -7.52
N LYS A 204 17.69 -18.94 -6.97
CA LYS A 204 18.98 -18.41 -6.52
C LYS A 204 18.87 -17.91 -5.08
N PRO A 205 19.75 -18.34 -4.15
CA PRO A 205 19.77 -17.80 -2.80
C PRO A 205 20.10 -16.30 -2.82
N LEU A 206 19.55 -15.58 -1.85
CA LEU A 206 19.84 -14.17 -1.60
C LEU A 206 20.85 -14.08 -0.45
N ASP A 207 21.90 -13.29 -0.63
CA ASP A 207 22.81 -12.99 0.48
C ASP A 207 22.11 -12.07 1.49
N VAL A 208 21.77 -12.61 2.68
CA VAL A 208 20.93 -11.92 3.67
C VAL A 208 21.70 -11.63 4.93
N VAL A 209 21.67 -10.38 5.36
CA VAL A 209 22.13 -9.95 6.69
C VAL A 209 20.95 -9.40 7.50
N TYR A 210 21.11 -9.42 8.82
CA TYR A 210 20.09 -9.00 9.77
C TYR A 210 20.56 -7.74 10.49
N GLY A 211 19.69 -6.72 10.53
CA GLY A 211 19.99 -5.43 11.14
C GLY A 211 18.92 -4.95 12.11
N PRO A 212 19.20 -3.88 12.88
CA PRO A 212 18.21 -3.26 13.76
C PRO A 212 17.05 -2.66 12.95
N PRO A 213 15.91 -2.39 13.60
CA PRO A 213 14.82 -1.65 12.95
C PRO A 213 15.26 -0.24 12.57
N ARG A 214 14.74 0.28 11.47
CA ARG A 214 14.96 1.66 11.05
C ARG A 214 14.09 2.62 11.87
N PRO A 215 14.47 3.89 12.01
CA PRO A 215 13.57 4.90 12.60
C PRO A 215 12.20 4.92 11.90
N GLY A 216 11.12 4.80 12.69
CA GLY A 216 9.76 4.75 12.18
C GLY A 216 9.28 3.37 11.68
N ASP A 217 10.13 2.33 11.73
CA ASP A 217 9.67 0.96 11.45
C ASP A 217 8.71 0.48 12.57
N VAL A 218 7.72 -0.30 12.17
CA VAL A 218 6.77 -1.00 13.04
C VAL A 218 6.76 -2.49 12.71
N ALA A 219 6.33 -3.31 13.67
CA ALA A 219 6.20 -4.76 13.47
C ALA A 219 5.33 -5.09 12.25
N GLY A 220 4.24 -4.37 12.06
CA GLY A 220 3.40 -4.43 10.86
C GLY A 220 1.95 -4.80 11.15
N ALA A 221 1.20 -5.06 10.06
CA ALA A 221 -0.18 -5.50 10.14
C ALA A 221 -0.62 -6.18 8.83
N TYR A 222 -1.72 -6.94 8.91
CA TYR A 222 -2.45 -7.48 7.77
C TYR A 222 -3.96 -7.39 8.03
N THR A 223 -4.76 -7.32 6.96
CA THR A 223 -6.22 -7.23 7.13
C THR A 223 -6.83 -8.59 7.44
N VAL A 224 -7.90 -8.58 8.23
CA VAL A 224 -8.80 -9.73 8.40
C VAL A 224 -10.25 -9.36 8.05
N SER A 225 -10.45 -8.23 7.37
CA SER A 225 -11.75 -7.74 6.96
C SER A 225 -12.27 -8.49 5.74
N SER A 226 -13.57 -8.85 5.77
CA SER A 226 -14.31 -9.36 4.61
C SER A 226 -15.06 -8.27 3.84
N ARG A 227 -15.02 -7.02 4.33
CA ARG A 227 -15.87 -5.93 3.85
C ARG A 227 -15.76 -5.67 2.34
N ALA A 228 -14.55 -5.71 1.78
CA ALA A 228 -14.34 -5.55 0.34
C ALA A 228 -14.97 -6.69 -0.46
N LYS A 229 -14.93 -7.93 0.04
CA LYS A 229 -15.60 -9.08 -0.56
C LYS A 229 -17.11 -8.94 -0.51
N ASP A 230 -17.64 -8.57 0.66
CA ASP A 230 -19.08 -8.58 0.92
C ASP A 230 -19.80 -7.42 0.20
N LEU A 231 -19.16 -6.25 0.08
CA LEU A 231 -19.78 -5.03 -0.45
C LEU A 231 -19.28 -4.62 -1.85
N LEU A 232 -18.07 -5.03 -2.26
CA LEU A 232 -17.53 -4.71 -3.58
C LEU A 232 -17.39 -5.96 -4.46
N GLY A 233 -17.73 -7.16 -3.95
CA GLY A 233 -17.52 -8.42 -4.66
C GLY A 233 -16.05 -8.73 -4.98
N TRP A 234 -15.11 -8.06 -4.30
CA TRP A 234 -13.68 -8.15 -4.59
C TRP A 234 -12.93 -8.95 -3.54
N SER A 235 -12.03 -9.79 -4.00
CA SER A 235 -10.99 -10.45 -3.19
C SER A 235 -9.68 -10.56 -3.97
N ALA A 236 -8.55 -10.62 -3.25
CA ALA A 236 -7.25 -10.89 -3.86
C ALA A 236 -7.21 -12.34 -4.38
N GLU A 237 -6.64 -12.53 -5.57
CA GLU A 237 -6.54 -13.83 -6.26
C GLU A 237 -5.08 -14.27 -6.46
N LEU A 238 -4.15 -13.30 -6.50
CA LEU A 238 -2.74 -13.54 -6.77
C LEU A 238 -1.95 -13.63 -5.46
N THR A 239 -0.94 -14.49 -5.48
CA THR A 239 -0.06 -14.78 -4.35
C THR A 239 1.17 -13.87 -4.32
N PRO A 240 1.92 -13.80 -3.20
CA PRO A 240 3.23 -13.16 -3.17
C PRO A 240 4.22 -13.75 -4.19
N ALA A 241 4.15 -15.07 -4.46
CA ALA A 241 4.98 -15.72 -5.48
C ALA A 241 4.67 -15.20 -6.90
N ASP A 242 3.38 -14.98 -7.21
CA ASP A 242 2.97 -14.35 -8.46
C ASP A 242 3.53 -12.94 -8.57
N GLY A 243 3.45 -12.15 -7.48
CA GLY A 243 3.99 -10.80 -7.43
C GLY A 243 5.52 -10.76 -7.64
N ILE A 244 6.27 -11.69 -7.06
CA ILE A 244 7.71 -11.82 -7.26
C ILE A 244 8.00 -12.15 -8.72
N ARG A 245 7.33 -13.16 -9.29
CA ARG A 245 7.49 -13.57 -10.68
C ARG A 245 7.25 -12.42 -11.64
N ASP A 246 6.13 -11.72 -11.47
CA ASP A 246 5.72 -10.65 -12.39
C ASP A 246 6.61 -9.41 -12.24
N ALA A 247 7.10 -9.11 -11.03
CA ALA A 247 8.07 -8.04 -10.82
C ALA A 247 9.41 -8.31 -11.54
N ILE A 248 9.90 -9.56 -11.49
CA ILE A 248 11.12 -9.97 -12.20
C ILE A 248 10.90 -9.95 -13.71
N ALA A 249 9.77 -10.47 -14.19
CA ALA A 249 9.44 -10.46 -15.61
C ALA A 249 9.33 -9.04 -16.21
N TRP A 250 9.00 -8.04 -15.38
CA TRP A 250 8.95 -6.64 -15.77
C TRP A 250 10.33 -6.00 -16.04
N LEU A 251 11.40 -6.47 -15.43
CA LEU A 251 12.72 -5.83 -15.52
C LEU A 251 13.23 -5.63 -16.98
N PRO A 252 13.17 -6.65 -17.86
CA PRO A 252 13.56 -6.46 -19.25
C PRO A 252 12.69 -5.43 -19.99
N GLU A 253 11.39 -5.42 -19.73
CA GLU A 253 10.47 -4.47 -20.35
C GLU A 253 10.67 -3.05 -19.78
N ARG A 254 10.94 -2.91 -18.47
CA ARG A 254 11.32 -1.63 -17.87
C ARG A 254 12.53 -1.03 -18.57
N LYS A 255 13.59 -1.81 -18.72
CA LYS A 255 14.82 -1.36 -19.42
C LYS A 255 14.55 -0.95 -20.87
N LYS A 256 13.71 -1.68 -21.58
CA LYS A 256 13.33 -1.40 -22.97
C LYS A 256 12.49 -0.11 -23.08
N ILE A 257 11.58 0.14 -22.12
CA ILE A 257 10.63 1.26 -22.18
C ILE A 257 11.24 2.53 -21.58
N LEU A 258 11.97 2.42 -20.49
CA LEU A 258 12.48 3.54 -19.69
C LEU A 258 13.99 3.79 -19.87
N GLY A 259 14.74 2.83 -20.44
CA GLY A 259 16.17 2.96 -20.72
C GLY A 259 17.09 2.53 -19.55
N TYR A 260 16.51 2.07 -18.42
CA TYR A 260 17.26 1.62 -17.24
C TYR A 260 16.63 0.42 -16.57
#